data_73038e57faba3263f986259db87169a3
#
_entry.id   73038e57faba3263f986259db87169a3
#
_cell.length_a   1.000
_cell.length_b   1.000
_cell.length_c   1.000
_cell.angle_alpha   90.00
_cell.angle_beta   90.00
_cell.angle_gamma   90.00
#
_symmetry.space_group_name_H-M   'P 1'
#
loop_
_entity.id
_entity.type
_entity.pdbx_description
1 polymer ?
#
loop_
_entity_poly.entity_id
_entity_poly.type
_entity_poly.pdbx_seq_one_letter_code
_entity_poly.pdbx_strand_id
1 'polypeptide(L)'
;MAMTMALGTSAFAASGFEFLLQVPLGMHISFPNKETKDLGVKAWGGFDAGVDAQIGYMFQVKDRFGISLLAELGYIWDWYNYGEKATATSVGGWILDGSYHSFKLGLLPKFNIGFGGRHGLAIGIGGGVKIPIAATLSYGLSYWDQTLYGGSGGAAGIEEGVNLKRQDITDMFSPSVIGYMKVTFDYYLFFTDNIGMNFGLYLGGSFGPKTKLSKIGGNAFDFGLQIGFRFGPKA
;
A
#
# COMPACT_ATOMS: atom_id res chain seq x y z
N MET A 1 30.32 -41.93 -10.01
CA MET A 1 28.92 -41.61 -9.67
C MET A 1 28.74 -41.06 -8.25
N ALA A 2 29.78 -40.47 -7.67
CA ALA A 2 29.76 -39.92 -6.30
C ALA A 2 29.85 -38.39 -6.24
N MET A 3 29.98 -37.71 -7.38
CA MET A 3 30.23 -36.26 -7.43
C MET A 3 28.95 -35.43 -7.59
N THR A 4 27.83 -36.04 -7.88
CA THR A 4 26.53 -35.34 -8.13
C THR A 4 25.70 -35.12 -6.86
N MET A 5 25.99 -35.83 -5.78
CA MET A 5 25.27 -35.68 -4.51
C MET A 5 25.85 -34.57 -3.60
N ALA A 6 27.10 -34.16 -3.77
CA ALA A 6 27.74 -33.14 -2.94
C ALA A 6 27.32 -31.71 -3.31
N LEU A 7 26.84 -31.47 -4.53
CA LEU A 7 26.36 -30.17 -4.98
C LEU A 7 24.92 -29.85 -4.52
N GLY A 8 24.14 -30.87 -4.14
CA GLY A 8 22.76 -30.70 -3.68
C GLY A 8 22.62 -30.30 -2.22
N THR A 9 23.58 -30.63 -1.37
CA THR A 9 23.45 -30.39 0.08
C THR A 9 23.96 -29.04 0.54
N SER A 10 24.86 -28.40 -0.19
CA SER A 10 25.36 -27.07 0.13
C SER A 10 24.42 -25.94 -0.32
N ALA A 11 23.59 -26.17 -1.35
CA ALA A 11 22.67 -25.17 -1.88
C ALA A 11 21.46 -24.92 -0.96
N PHE A 12 21.14 -25.83 -0.04
CA PHE A 12 20.02 -25.70 0.89
C PHE A 12 20.44 -25.34 2.31
N ALA A 13 21.75 -25.15 2.59
CA ALA A 13 22.25 -24.90 3.94
C ALA A 13 21.79 -23.57 4.56
N ALA A 14 21.45 -22.60 3.73
CA ALA A 14 20.93 -21.30 4.18
C ALA A 14 19.43 -21.10 3.90
N SER A 15 18.75 -22.15 3.39
CA SER A 15 17.28 -22.10 3.19
C SER A 15 16.56 -22.21 4.51
N GLY A 16 15.42 -21.52 4.67
CA GLY A 16 14.69 -21.59 5.91
C GLY A 16 13.43 -20.73 5.96
N PHE A 17 12.74 -20.88 7.06
CA PHE A 17 11.59 -20.06 7.39
C PHE A 17 11.99 -18.58 7.48
N GLU A 18 11.16 -17.72 6.93
CA GLU A 18 11.36 -16.28 6.90
C GLU A 18 10.11 -15.57 7.41
N PHE A 19 10.34 -14.60 8.27
CA PHE A 19 9.30 -13.71 8.80
C PHE A 19 9.79 -12.27 8.75
N LEU A 20 8.98 -11.36 8.22
CA LEU A 20 9.22 -9.92 8.27
C LEU A 20 8.03 -9.25 8.94
N LEU A 21 8.32 -8.30 9.81
CA LEU A 21 7.35 -7.38 10.38
C LEU A 21 7.72 -5.97 9.93
N GLN A 22 6.83 -5.30 9.20
CA GLN A 22 7.12 -4.03 8.55
C GLN A 22 6.03 -2.99 8.86
N VAL A 23 6.44 -1.73 8.87
CA VAL A 23 5.56 -0.56 8.93
C VAL A 23 5.69 0.16 7.58
N PRO A 24 4.75 -0.03 6.65
CA PRO A 24 4.65 0.78 5.45
C PRO A 24 4.12 2.17 5.80
N LEU A 25 4.70 3.19 5.16
CA LEU A 25 4.28 4.59 5.19
C LEU A 25 4.36 5.11 3.76
N GLY A 26 3.23 5.50 3.21
CA GLY A 26 3.18 5.88 1.81
C GLY A 26 2.26 7.02 1.48
N MET A 27 2.33 7.35 0.22
CA MET A 27 1.46 8.32 -0.44
C MET A 27 0.90 7.68 -1.69
N HIS A 28 -0.24 8.16 -2.12
CA HIS A 28 -0.79 7.71 -3.39
C HIS A 28 -1.37 8.88 -4.19
N ILE A 29 -1.42 8.67 -5.50
CA ILE A 29 -2.07 9.56 -6.46
C ILE A 29 -3.29 8.83 -6.97
N SER A 30 -4.47 9.39 -6.72
CA SER A 30 -5.75 8.79 -7.13
C SER A 30 -6.07 9.11 -8.58
N PHE A 31 -6.56 8.13 -9.33
CA PHE A 31 -7.04 8.27 -10.70
C PHE A 31 -8.54 7.96 -10.76
N PRO A 32 -9.41 8.99 -10.68
CA PRO A 32 -10.85 8.80 -10.81
C PRO A 32 -11.21 8.14 -12.14
N ASN A 33 -12.20 7.24 -12.14
CA ASN A 33 -12.73 6.68 -13.37
C ASN A 33 -13.55 7.73 -14.16
N LYS A 34 -14.06 7.34 -15.33
CA LYS A 34 -14.80 8.28 -16.20
C LYS A 34 -16.02 8.86 -15.49
N GLU A 35 -16.80 8.02 -14.86
CA GLU A 35 -18.04 8.40 -14.14
C GLU A 35 -17.73 9.40 -13.01
N THR A 36 -16.63 9.22 -12.33
CA THR A 36 -16.16 10.15 -11.29
C THR A 36 -15.67 11.47 -11.87
N LYS A 37 -14.95 11.43 -13.00
CA LYS A 37 -14.49 12.64 -13.71
C LYS A 37 -15.62 13.46 -14.29
N ASP A 38 -16.66 12.80 -14.77
CA ASP A 38 -17.87 13.48 -15.33
C ASP A 38 -18.60 14.31 -14.24
N LEU A 39 -18.35 14.02 -12.94
CA LEU A 39 -18.82 14.84 -11.81
C LEU A 39 -17.90 15.99 -11.45
N GLY A 40 -16.86 16.28 -12.24
CA GLY A 40 -15.88 17.34 -11.98
C GLY A 40 -14.74 16.93 -11.04
N VAL A 41 -14.71 15.69 -10.54
CA VAL A 41 -13.69 15.21 -9.60
C VAL A 41 -12.34 15.08 -10.29
N LYS A 42 -11.33 15.70 -9.71
CA LYS A 42 -9.93 15.61 -10.16
C LYS A 42 -9.14 14.64 -9.29
N ALA A 43 -8.03 14.16 -9.83
CA ALA A 43 -7.06 13.36 -9.11
C ALA A 43 -6.39 14.20 -8.01
N TRP A 44 -6.31 13.63 -6.80
CA TRP A 44 -5.60 14.21 -5.67
C TRP A 44 -4.72 13.15 -5.01
N GLY A 45 -3.85 13.60 -4.12
CA GLY A 45 -3.01 12.74 -3.32
C GLY A 45 -3.75 12.20 -2.10
N GLY A 46 -3.22 11.13 -1.56
CA GLY A 46 -3.63 10.56 -0.30
C GLY A 46 -2.42 9.98 0.44
N PHE A 47 -2.69 9.37 1.56
CA PHE A 47 -1.66 8.82 2.43
C PHE A 47 -2.09 7.43 2.91
N ASP A 48 -1.12 6.54 3.07
CA ASP A 48 -1.34 5.22 3.66
C ASP A 48 -0.32 4.92 4.76
N ALA A 49 -0.77 4.22 5.79
CA ALA A 49 0.06 3.74 6.88
C ALA A 49 -0.47 2.41 7.40
N GLY A 50 0.42 1.54 7.86
CA GLY A 50 -0.02 0.24 8.31
C GLY A 50 1.02 -0.58 9.04
N VAL A 51 0.68 -1.84 9.25
CA VAL A 51 1.58 -2.88 9.76
C VAL A 51 1.39 -4.12 8.90
N ASP A 52 2.48 -4.64 8.36
CA ASP A 52 2.52 -5.83 7.52
C ASP A 52 3.39 -6.92 8.15
N ALA A 53 2.87 -8.13 8.23
CA ALA A 53 3.63 -9.34 8.48
C ALA A 53 3.78 -10.11 7.17
N GLN A 54 5.00 -10.51 6.83
CA GLN A 54 5.29 -11.36 5.68
C GLN A 54 5.87 -12.66 6.21
N ILE A 55 5.28 -13.79 5.83
CA ILE A 55 5.57 -15.11 6.39
C ILE A 55 5.78 -16.08 5.23
N GLY A 56 6.86 -16.84 5.27
CA GLY A 56 7.12 -17.83 4.24
C GLY A 56 8.45 -18.52 4.37
N TYR A 57 9.03 -18.82 3.23
CA TYR A 57 10.25 -19.61 3.17
C TYR A 57 11.20 -19.06 2.11
N MET A 58 12.47 -18.93 2.46
CA MET A 58 13.55 -18.59 1.55
C MET A 58 14.26 -19.87 1.07
N PHE A 59 14.38 -20.00 -0.23
CA PHE A 59 15.13 -21.05 -0.92
C PHE A 59 16.46 -20.46 -1.39
N GLN A 60 17.56 -20.97 -0.87
CA GLN A 60 18.89 -20.63 -1.39
C GLN A 60 19.08 -21.31 -2.74
N VAL A 61 19.23 -20.54 -3.81
CA VAL A 61 19.43 -21.05 -5.18
C VAL A 61 20.91 -21.24 -5.48
N LYS A 62 21.74 -20.29 -5.03
CA LYS A 62 23.20 -20.35 -5.12
C LYS A 62 23.81 -19.43 -4.05
N ASP A 63 25.13 -19.45 -3.91
CA ASP A 63 25.81 -18.53 -3.00
C ASP A 63 25.36 -17.09 -3.26
N ARG A 64 24.95 -16.41 -2.17
CA ARG A 64 24.45 -15.03 -2.17
C ARG A 64 23.21 -14.75 -3.00
N PHE A 65 22.47 -15.78 -3.41
CA PHE A 65 21.21 -15.60 -4.13
C PHE A 65 20.15 -16.56 -3.64
N GLY A 66 19.02 -16.02 -3.19
CA GLY A 66 17.87 -16.78 -2.71
C GLY A 66 16.56 -16.24 -3.27
N ILE A 67 15.53 -17.08 -3.24
CA ILE A 67 14.17 -16.74 -3.61
C ILE A 67 13.28 -16.99 -2.40
N SER A 68 12.60 -15.98 -1.92
CA SER A 68 11.57 -16.09 -0.89
C SER A 68 10.19 -16.16 -1.51
N LEU A 69 9.33 -17.02 -0.97
CA LEU A 69 7.91 -17.03 -1.25
C LEU A 69 7.18 -16.66 0.04
N LEU A 70 6.60 -15.45 0.07
CA LEU A 70 6.01 -14.86 1.27
C LEU A 70 4.51 -14.66 1.08
N ALA A 71 3.73 -15.11 2.06
CA ALA A 71 2.38 -14.65 2.28
C ALA A 71 2.43 -13.31 3.03
N GLU A 72 1.62 -12.36 2.62
CA GLU A 72 1.52 -11.04 3.24
C GLU A 72 0.19 -10.92 3.96
N LEU A 73 0.24 -10.53 5.24
CA LEU A 73 -0.87 -10.28 6.13
C LEU A 73 -0.67 -8.91 6.75
N GLY A 74 -1.68 -8.05 6.73
CA GLY A 74 -1.49 -6.73 7.30
C GLY A 74 -2.79 -6.02 7.65
N TYR A 75 -2.59 -4.90 8.30
CA TYR A 75 -3.60 -3.89 8.52
C TYR A 75 -3.10 -2.60 7.89
N ILE A 76 -3.94 -1.95 7.09
CA ILE A 76 -3.63 -0.70 6.41
C ILE A 76 -4.75 0.30 6.64
N TRP A 77 -4.36 1.54 6.88
CA TRP A 77 -5.21 2.71 6.86
C TRP A 77 -4.85 3.53 5.63
N ASP A 78 -5.80 3.66 4.71
CA ASP A 78 -5.68 4.46 3.50
C ASP A 78 -6.56 5.71 3.63
N TRP A 79 -6.03 6.88 3.37
CA TRP A 79 -6.77 8.13 3.32
C TRP A 79 -6.71 8.71 1.91
N TYR A 80 -7.87 8.94 1.32
CA TYR A 80 -8.05 9.48 -0.02
C TYR A 80 -8.72 10.83 0.04
N ASN A 81 -8.19 11.78 -0.72
CA ASN A 81 -8.78 13.09 -0.92
C ASN A 81 -9.18 13.25 -2.38
N TYR A 82 -10.39 13.69 -2.61
CA TYR A 82 -10.94 14.05 -3.91
C TYR A 82 -11.55 15.45 -3.81
N GLY A 83 -11.39 16.28 -4.84
CA GLY A 83 -11.96 17.62 -4.82
C GLY A 83 -12.21 18.18 -6.20
N GLU A 84 -13.08 19.16 -6.24
CA GLU A 84 -13.19 20.06 -7.37
C GLU A 84 -12.39 21.32 -7.05
N LYS A 85 -11.45 21.68 -7.93
CA LYS A 85 -10.65 22.88 -7.74
C LYS A 85 -11.54 24.09 -8.02
N ALA A 86 -11.76 24.94 -6.99
CA ALA A 86 -12.37 26.24 -7.18
C ALA A 86 -11.59 27.01 -8.24
N THR A 87 -12.26 27.49 -9.26
CA THR A 87 -11.69 28.39 -10.26
C THR A 87 -11.95 29.84 -9.84
N ALA A 88 -11.21 30.80 -10.36
CA ALA A 88 -11.40 32.22 -10.07
C ALA A 88 -12.82 32.73 -10.39
N THR A 89 -13.63 31.93 -11.08
CA THR A 89 -15.03 32.22 -11.46
C THR A 89 -16.04 31.34 -10.72
N SER A 90 -15.60 30.31 -9.95
CA SER A 90 -16.49 29.48 -9.14
C SER A 90 -16.31 29.82 -7.66
N VAL A 91 -17.36 30.35 -7.06
CA VAL A 91 -17.39 30.80 -5.64
C VAL A 91 -17.37 29.63 -4.66
N GLY A 92 -17.40 28.38 -5.11
CA GLY A 92 -17.43 27.20 -4.28
C GLY A 92 -16.65 26.04 -4.86
N GLY A 93 -16.03 25.27 -4.01
CA GLY A 93 -15.47 23.96 -4.28
C GLY A 93 -16.01 22.97 -3.28
N TRP A 94 -15.94 21.68 -3.59
CA TRP A 94 -16.25 20.63 -2.65
C TRP A 94 -15.06 19.68 -2.49
N ILE A 95 -14.95 19.14 -1.32
CA ILE A 95 -13.91 18.18 -0.96
C ILE A 95 -14.63 16.92 -0.50
N LEU A 96 -14.21 15.79 -1.02
CA LEU A 96 -14.63 14.47 -0.56
C LEU A 96 -13.40 13.76 -0.01
N ASP A 97 -13.39 13.53 1.28
CA ASP A 97 -12.39 12.75 1.96
C ASP A 97 -12.91 11.36 2.28
N GLY A 98 -12.07 10.37 2.10
CA GLY A 98 -12.39 8.99 2.46
C GLY A 98 -11.20 8.33 3.15
N SER A 99 -11.43 7.75 4.31
CA SER A 99 -10.46 6.86 4.94
C SER A 99 -11.00 5.45 5.03
N TYR A 100 -10.13 4.48 4.77
CA TYR A 100 -10.46 3.06 4.84
C TYR A 100 -9.51 2.36 5.81
N HIS A 101 -10.09 1.59 6.71
CA HIS A 101 -9.39 0.65 7.57
C HIS A 101 -9.54 -0.74 6.98
N SER A 102 -8.44 -1.37 6.55
CA SER A 102 -8.50 -2.61 5.79
C SER A 102 -7.58 -3.67 6.35
N PHE A 103 -8.02 -4.93 6.32
CA PHE A 103 -7.11 -6.07 6.36
C PHE A 103 -6.52 -6.31 4.98
N LYS A 104 -5.23 -6.60 4.94
CA LYS A 104 -4.47 -6.86 3.71
C LYS A 104 -4.03 -8.31 3.67
N LEU A 105 -4.26 -8.97 2.53
CA LEU A 105 -3.88 -10.34 2.24
C LEU A 105 -3.20 -10.38 0.86
N GLY A 106 -2.04 -11.03 0.76
CA GLY A 106 -1.34 -11.10 -0.51
C GLY A 106 -0.24 -12.14 -0.55
N LEU A 107 0.42 -12.17 -1.71
CA LEU A 107 1.62 -12.96 -1.95
C LEU A 107 2.71 -12.02 -2.48
N LEU A 108 3.93 -12.21 -1.98
CA LEU A 108 5.08 -11.38 -2.32
C LEU A 108 6.33 -12.24 -2.49
N PRO A 109 6.52 -12.88 -3.65
CA PRO A 109 7.82 -13.44 -4.02
C PRO A 109 8.91 -12.36 -3.96
N LYS A 110 10.10 -12.70 -3.41
CA LYS A 110 11.27 -11.82 -3.37
C LYS A 110 12.52 -12.51 -3.87
N PHE A 111 13.32 -11.81 -4.63
CA PHE A 111 14.67 -12.20 -5.05
C PHE A 111 15.66 -11.53 -4.08
N ASN A 112 16.41 -12.35 -3.35
CA ASN A 112 17.35 -11.90 -2.34
C ASN A 112 18.78 -12.00 -2.88
N ILE A 113 19.56 -10.93 -2.72
CA ILE A 113 20.97 -10.83 -3.15
C ILE A 113 21.80 -10.42 -1.96
N GLY A 114 22.66 -11.31 -1.48
CA GLY A 114 23.61 -11.05 -0.41
C GLY A 114 24.87 -10.37 -0.95
N PHE A 115 25.35 -9.33 -0.28
CA PHE A 115 26.62 -8.68 -0.63
C PHE A 115 27.82 -9.26 0.11
N GLY A 116 27.58 -10.30 0.90
CA GLY A 116 28.51 -10.87 1.86
C GLY A 116 28.36 -10.24 3.24
N GLY A 117 28.74 -11.00 4.27
CA GLY A 117 28.60 -10.54 5.64
C GLY A 117 27.15 -10.40 6.09
N ARG A 118 26.74 -9.16 6.42
CA ARG A 118 25.45 -8.88 7.07
C ARG A 118 24.46 -8.09 6.20
N HIS A 119 24.81 -7.79 4.97
CA HIS A 119 24.07 -6.89 4.10
C HIS A 119 23.50 -7.60 2.89
N GLY A 120 22.38 -7.11 2.38
CA GLY A 120 21.84 -7.54 1.11
C GLY A 120 20.66 -6.69 0.64
N LEU A 121 20.17 -7.06 -0.53
CA LEU A 121 18.98 -6.49 -1.16
C LEU A 121 17.96 -7.57 -1.42
N ALA A 122 16.68 -7.19 -1.36
CA ALA A 122 15.61 -8.02 -1.88
C ALA A 122 14.73 -7.20 -2.82
N ILE A 123 14.36 -7.78 -3.95
CA ILE A 123 13.41 -7.21 -4.90
C ILE A 123 12.18 -8.10 -4.87
N GLY A 124 11.05 -7.55 -4.48
CA GLY A 124 9.77 -8.25 -4.42
C GLY A 124 8.82 -7.78 -5.51
N ILE A 125 8.02 -8.70 -6.04
CA ILE A 125 6.92 -8.39 -6.96
C ILE A 125 5.73 -9.22 -6.51
N GLY A 126 4.63 -8.56 -6.17
CA GLY A 126 3.46 -9.27 -5.66
C GLY A 126 2.21 -8.44 -5.66
N GLY A 127 1.21 -8.95 -4.97
CA GLY A 127 -0.08 -8.29 -4.86
C GLY A 127 -1.08 -9.13 -4.10
N GLY A 128 -2.29 -8.60 -4.00
CA GLY A 128 -3.35 -9.23 -3.24
C GLY A 128 -4.60 -8.37 -3.16
N VAL A 129 -5.25 -8.45 -2.02
CA VAL A 129 -6.47 -7.70 -1.75
C VAL A 129 -6.39 -7.00 -0.40
N LYS A 130 -6.95 -5.80 -0.33
CA LYS A 130 -7.28 -5.09 0.90
C LYS A 130 -8.79 -5.26 1.11
N ILE A 131 -9.18 -5.71 2.29
CA ILE A 131 -10.57 -5.94 2.67
C ILE A 131 -10.99 -4.84 3.64
N PRO A 132 -11.69 -3.79 3.19
CA PRO A 132 -12.14 -2.71 4.08
C PRO A 132 -13.09 -3.26 5.14
N ILE A 133 -12.80 -2.98 6.41
CA ILE A 133 -13.63 -3.36 7.56
C ILE A 133 -14.42 -2.18 8.11
N ALA A 134 -13.89 -0.97 7.92
CA ALA A 134 -14.54 0.29 8.24
C ALA A 134 -14.09 1.36 7.25
N ALA A 135 -14.90 2.37 7.05
CA ALA A 135 -14.56 3.57 6.30
C ALA A 135 -15.22 4.79 6.93
N THR A 136 -14.58 5.93 6.76
CA THR A 136 -15.20 7.23 7.04
C THR A 136 -15.19 8.02 5.75
N LEU A 137 -16.36 8.47 5.32
CA LEU A 137 -16.52 9.36 4.17
C LEU A 137 -16.97 10.73 4.70
N SER A 138 -16.19 11.76 4.41
CA SER A 138 -16.52 13.13 4.77
C SER A 138 -16.67 13.93 3.50
N TYR A 139 -17.68 14.77 3.42
CA TYR A 139 -17.80 15.76 2.38
C TYR A 139 -17.86 17.16 2.97
N GLY A 140 -17.18 18.09 2.34
CA GLY A 140 -17.13 19.47 2.74
C GLY A 140 -17.41 20.38 1.56
N LEU A 141 -18.11 21.48 1.82
CA LEU A 141 -18.24 22.59 0.88
C LEU A 141 -17.20 23.65 1.26
N SER A 142 -16.29 23.98 0.38
CA SER A 142 -15.36 25.08 0.57
C SER A 142 -15.87 26.31 -0.19
N TYR A 143 -15.97 27.43 0.51
CA TYR A 143 -16.28 28.73 -0.10
C TYR A 143 -15.00 29.55 -0.14
N TRP A 144 -14.69 30.08 -1.33
CA TRP A 144 -13.65 31.09 -1.46
C TRP A 144 -14.32 32.47 -1.46
N ASP A 145 -14.19 33.21 -0.37
CA ASP A 145 -14.66 34.57 -0.32
C ASP A 145 -13.47 35.54 -0.27
N GLN A 146 -13.25 36.23 -1.38
CA GLN A 146 -12.20 37.21 -1.54
C GLN A 146 -12.49 38.52 -0.76
N THR A 147 -13.76 38.75 -0.38
CA THR A 147 -14.18 40.02 0.23
C THR A 147 -14.08 39.98 1.75
N LEU A 148 -14.20 38.81 2.39
CA LEU A 148 -14.19 38.70 3.85
C LEU A 148 -12.78 38.62 4.47
N TYR A 149 -11.75 38.28 3.71
CA TYR A 149 -10.41 37.99 4.27
C TYR A 149 -9.23 38.73 3.61
N GLY A 150 -9.48 39.87 2.96
CA GLY A 150 -8.40 40.79 2.54
C GLY A 150 -7.26 40.14 1.73
N GLY A 151 -7.57 39.24 0.84
CA GLY A 151 -6.57 38.64 -0.10
C GLY A 151 -5.96 37.31 0.32
N SER A 152 -6.18 36.82 1.54
CA SER A 152 -5.84 35.46 1.94
C SER A 152 -7.13 34.68 2.13
N GLY A 153 -7.51 33.90 1.13
CA GLY A 153 -8.71 33.10 1.15
C GLY A 153 -8.77 32.14 2.32
N GLY A 154 -9.84 32.19 3.09
CA GLY A 154 -10.17 31.22 4.12
C GLY A 154 -11.23 30.27 3.60
N ALA A 155 -11.05 28.98 3.76
CA ALA A 155 -12.10 27.99 3.52
C ALA A 155 -12.98 27.92 4.77
N ALA A 156 -14.24 28.35 4.66
CA ALA A 156 -15.28 27.96 5.61
C ALA A 156 -15.99 26.75 5.00
N GLY A 157 -15.97 25.61 5.69
CA GLY A 157 -16.57 24.39 5.21
C GLY A 157 -17.64 23.87 6.17
N ILE A 158 -18.71 23.34 5.63
CA ILE A 158 -19.57 22.40 6.36
C ILE A 158 -19.04 21.03 6.03
N GLU A 159 -18.50 20.34 7.01
CA GLU A 159 -18.01 18.96 6.86
C GLU A 159 -19.01 18.03 7.54
N GLU A 160 -19.58 17.13 6.78
CA GLU A 160 -20.39 16.02 7.31
C GLU A 160 -19.67 14.71 7.06
N GLY A 161 -19.48 13.92 8.12
CA GLY A 161 -18.82 12.63 8.07
C GLY A 161 -19.82 11.48 8.27
N VAL A 162 -19.71 10.44 7.45
CA VAL A 162 -20.47 9.20 7.59
C VAL A 162 -19.51 8.05 7.87
N ASN A 163 -19.73 7.36 8.98
CA ASN A 163 -18.97 6.16 9.32
C ASN A 163 -19.66 4.92 8.75
N LEU A 164 -18.95 4.16 7.94
CA LEU A 164 -19.41 2.95 7.30
C LEU A 164 -18.75 1.73 7.96
N LYS A 165 -19.57 0.75 8.29
CA LYS A 165 -19.11 -0.58 8.70
C LYS A 165 -18.95 -1.48 7.48
N ARG A 166 -18.38 -2.66 7.66
CA ARG A 166 -18.19 -3.65 6.59
C ARG A 166 -19.46 -3.95 5.80
N GLN A 167 -20.60 -4.06 6.47
CA GLN A 167 -21.88 -4.32 5.82
C GLN A 167 -22.25 -3.18 4.86
N ASP A 168 -22.17 -1.93 5.33
CA ASP A 168 -22.49 -0.74 4.54
C ASP A 168 -21.59 -0.66 3.30
N ILE A 169 -20.29 -0.94 3.47
CA ILE A 169 -19.33 -0.99 2.36
C ILE A 169 -19.73 -2.06 1.34
N THR A 170 -20.14 -3.24 1.81
CA THR A 170 -20.57 -4.34 0.95
C THR A 170 -21.86 -3.99 0.22
N ASP A 171 -22.76 -3.27 0.86
CA ASP A 171 -24.05 -2.87 0.26
C ASP A 171 -23.88 -1.74 -0.77
N MET A 172 -22.93 -0.83 -0.55
CA MET A 172 -22.70 0.33 -1.42
C MET A 172 -21.77 0.05 -2.59
N PHE A 173 -20.76 -0.83 -2.44
CA PHE A 173 -19.65 -0.99 -3.39
C PHE A 173 -19.59 -2.40 -4.02
N SER A 174 -19.08 -2.46 -5.25
CA SER A 174 -18.79 -3.72 -5.97
C SER A 174 -17.58 -3.54 -6.90
N PRO A 175 -16.50 -4.37 -6.75
CA PRO A 175 -16.27 -5.29 -5.63
C PRO A 175 -16.11 -4.52 -4.32
N SER A 176 -16.43 -5.15 -3.19
CA SER A 176 -16.27 -4.57 -1.85
C SER A 176 -14.87 -4.80 -1.26
N VAL A 177 -13.89 -5.00 -2.13
CA VAL A 177 -12.46 -5.16 -1.81
C VAL A 177 -11.63 -4.32 -2.77
N ILE A 178 -10.42 -3.98 -2.36
CA ILE A 178 -9.44 -3.22 -3.14
C ILE A 178 -8.35 -4.20 -3.57
N GLY A 179 -8.21 -4.44 -4.87
CA GLY A 179 -7.07 -5.17 -5.40
C GLY A 179 -5.80 -4.32 -5.33
N TYR A 180 -4.63 -4.92 -5.08
CA TYR A 180 -3.38 -4.20 -5.18
C TYR A 180 -2.28 -5.04 -5.85
N MET A 181 -1.32 -4.36 -6.46
CA MET A 181 -0.06 -4.89 -6.93
C MET A 181 1.06 -4.01 -6.39
N LYS A 182 2.22 -4.60 -6.06
CA LYS A 182 3.39 -3.81 -5.65
C LYS A 182 4.70 -4.44 -6.07
N VAL A 183 5.70 -3.59 -6.24
CA VAL A 183 7.11 -3.93 -6.34
C VAL A 183 7.80 -3.34 -5.13
N THR A 184 8.69 -4.10 -4.49
CA THR A 184 9.47 -3.65 -3.34
C THR A 184 10.96 -3.74 -3.63
N PHE A 185 11.72 -2.80 -3.07
CA PHE A 185 13.17 -2.76 -3.08
C PHE A 185 13.61 -2.62 -1.63
N ASP A 186 14.09 -3.69 -1.04
CA ASP A 186 14.41 -3.79 0.37
C ASP A 186 15.92 -3.94 0.56
N TYR A 187 16.51 -3.03 1.32
CA TYR A 187 17.84 -3.22 1.87
C TYR A 187 17.73 -3.82 3.27
N TYR A 188 18.48 -4.86 3.56
CA TYR A 188 18.51 -5.47 4.87
C TYR A 188 19.91 -5.49 5.47
N LEU A 189 19.94 -5.35 6.80
CA LEU A 189 21.12 -5.40 7.64
C LEU A 189 20.91 -6.38 8.78
N PHE A 190 21.64 -7.48 8.80
CA PHE A 190 21.57 -8.47 9.86
C PHE A 190 22.46 -8.10 11.03
N PHE A 191 21.92 -8.14 12.25
CA PHE A 191 22.64 -7.97 13.50
C PHE A 191 23.21 -9.29 13.99
N THR A 192 22.44 -10.37 13.80
CA THR A 192 22.81 -11.75 14.10
C THR A 192 22.70 -12.59 12.84
N ASP A 193 22.85 -13.91 12.97
CA ASP A 193 22.71 -14.80 11.83
C ASP A 193 21.28 -14.88 11.29
N ASN A 194 20.29 -14.60 12.11
CA ASN A 194 18.88 -14.76 11.75
C ASN A 194 18.00 -13.53 12.04
N ILE A 195 18.55 -12.43 12.55
CA ILE A 195 17.77 -11.23 12.88
C ILE A 195 18.43 -10.01 12.24
N GLY A 196 17.65 -9.26 11.49
CA GLY A 196 18.07 -8.03 10.84
C GLY A 196 16.97 -6.98 10.80
N MET A 197 17.36 -5.79 10.39
CA MET A 197 16.43 -4.73 9.99
C MET A 197 16.25 -4.73 8.48
N ASN A 198 15.10 -4.24 8.06
CA ASN A 198 14.71 -4.06 6.67
C ASN A 198 14.32 -2.59 6.45
N PHE A 199 14.88 -1.99 5.42
CA PHE A 199 14.56 -0.65 4.95
C PHE A 199 14.19 -0.76 3.48
N GLY A 200 12.98 -0.44 3.14
CA GLY A 200 12.49 -0.65 1.79
C GLY A 200 11.77 0.54 1.20
N LEU A 201 11.73 0.53 -0.13
CA LEU A 201 10.85 1.34 -0.95
C LEU A 201 9.79 0.42 -1.56
N TYR A 202 8.58 0.93 -1.75
CA TYR A 202 7.58 0.25 -2.56
C TYR A 202 6.95 1.18 -3.58
N LEU A 203 6.59 0.60 -4.71
CA LEU A 203 5.79 1.21 -5.75
C LEU A 203 4.65 0.25 -6.07
N GLY A 204 3.46 0.76 -6.27
CA GLY A 204 2.32 -0.11 -6.50
C GLY A 204 1.16 0.56 -7.19
N GLY A 205 0.09 -0.21 -7.33
CA GLY A 205 -1.19 0.28 -7.78
C GLY A 205 -2.31 -0.38 -7.01
N SER A 206 -3.29 0.43 -6.64
CA SER A 206 -4.51 -0.02 -5.99
C SER A 206 -5.70 0.15 -6.92
N PHE A 207 -6.53 -0.89 -7.00
CA PHE A 207 -7.73 -0.94 -7.85
C PHE A 207 -8.95 -0.86 -6.94
N GLY A 208 -9.49 0.34 -6.83
CA GLY A 208 -10.54 0.67 -5.87
C GLY A 208 -11.91 0.09 -6.21
N PRO A 209 -12.78 0.01 -5.21
CA PRO A 209 -14.17 -0.35 -5.39
C PRO A 209 -14.90 0.73 -6.18
N LYS A 210 -16.04 0.33 -6.78
CA LYS A 210 -16.96 1.26 -7.44
C LYS A 210 -18.32 1.18 -6.75
N THR A 211 -19.00 2.30 -6.66
CA THR A 211 -20.39 2.29 -6.16
C THR A 211 -21.28 1.44 -7.07
N LYS A 212 -22.20 0.70 -6.49
CA LYS A 212 -23.08 -0.21 -7.26
C LYS A 212 -24.00 0.55 -8.22
N LEU A 213 -24.51 1.69 -7.79
CA LEU A 213 -25.50 2.47 -8.55
C LEU A 213 -24.83 3.37 -9.60
N SER A 214 -23.98 4.27 -9.17
CA SER A 214 -23.40 5.31 -10.03
C SER A 214 -22.07 4.93 -10.67
N LYS A 215 -21.47 3.76 -10.31
CA LYS A 215 -20.17 3.29 -10.78
C LYS A 215 -19.01 4.25 -10.47
N ILE A 216 -19.22 5.19 -9.55
CA ILE A 216 -18.21 6.12 -9.08
C ILE A 216 -17.09 5.34 -8.36
N GLY A 217 -15.85 5.65 -8.67
CA GLY A 217 -14.68 5.03 -8.08
C GLY A 217 -13.40 5.43 -8.78
N GLY A 218 -12.29 4.84 -8.39
CA GLY A 218 -10.99 5.15 -8.97
C GLY A 218 -9.94 4.10 -8.62
N ASN A 219 -8.78 4.28 -9.23
CA ASN A 219 -7.58 3.54 -8.93
C ASN A 219 -6.56 4.49 -8.31
N ALA A 220 -5.49 3.96 -7.72
CA ALA A 220 -4.41 4.79 -7.23
C ALA A 220 -3.05 4.21 -7.64
N PHE A 221 -2.06 5.06 -7.75
CA PHE A 221 -0.65 4.70 -7.79
C PHE A 221 -0.06 4.97 -6.41
N ASP A 222 0.47 3.93 -5.78
CA ASP A 222 0.97 3.94 -4.43
C ASP A 222 2.50 3.93 -4.44
N PHE A 223 3.13 4.71 -3.57
CA PHE A 223 4.57 4.70 -3.37
C PHE A 223 4.92 5.10 -1.94
N GLY A 224 5.96 4.51 -1.40
CA GLY A 224 6.32 4.78 -0.01
C GLY A 224 7.56 4.07 0.47
N LEU A 225 7.78 4.22 1.76
CA LEU A 225 8.84 3.60 2.52
C LEU A 225 8.26 2.47 3.36
N GLN A 226 9.07 1.48 3.67
CA GLN A 226 8.78 0.47 4.66
C GLN A 226 10.01 0.20 5.51
N ILE A 227 9.79 0.13 6.81
CA ILE A 227 10.83 -0.19 7.79
C ILE A 227 10.37 -1.34 8.66
N GLY A 228 11.25 -2.23 9.03
CA GLY A 228 10.87 -3.34 9.87
C GLY A 228 12.01 -4.25 10.27
N PHE A 229 11.62 -5.39 10.81
CA PHE A 229 12.51 -6.45 11.20
C PHE A 229 12.35 -7.66 10.30
N ARG A 230 13.47 -8.31 10.01
CA ARG A 230 13.53 -9.57 9.28
C ARG A 230 14.11 -10.64 10.18
N PHE A 231 13.44 -11.78 10.21
CA PHE A 231 13.84 -13.00 10.91
C PHE A 231 13.93 -14.12 9.87
N GLY A 232 15.07 -14.78 9.83
CA GLY A 232 15.27 -15.87 8.87
C GLY A 232 16.69 -15.91 8.31
N PRO A 233 16.92 -16.74 7.30
CA PRO A 233 18.24 -16.94 6.73
C PRO A 233 18.74 -15.72 5.93
N LYS A 234 20.06 -15.61 5.82
CA LYS A 234 20.74 -14.71 4.89
C LYS A 234 20.83 -15.35 3.51
N ALA A 235 20.74 -14.54 2.44
CA ALA A 235 21.02 -14.99 1.09
C ALA A 235 22.52 -15.01 0.79
#